data_26547b76581108743b1b4359440331f4
#
_entry.id   26547b76581108743b1b4359440331f4
#
_cell.length_a   1.000
_cell.length_b   1.000
_cell.length_c   1.000
_cell.angle_alpha   90.00
_cell.angle_beta   90.00
_cell.angle_gamma   90.00
#
_symmetry.space_group_name_H-M   'P 1'
#
loop_
_entity.id
_entity.type
_entity.pdbx_description
1 polymer ?
#
loop_
_entity_poly.entity_id
_entity_poly.type
_entity_poly.pdbx_seq_one_letter_code
_entity_poly.pdbx_strand_id
1 'polypeptide(L)'
;MSDDKRTDPGIHTDSGIEVKALYDASDLAGWDPATQLGAPGKPPYTRGVYPTMYRGKLWTMRQYAGFGTAASTNERFKFLLEAGQTGLSCAFDLPTQMGYDSDHPRAEGEVGKVGVAISCMADMRQLLADLPLDKVSTSMTINSTGAILLLMYELVAEEQGVPAGAISGTIQNDLLKEYIARGTYIYPPKPSMRVITNIFEYCAAHVPKWNTISISGYHIREAGSTAVQEIAFTIANGIAYVDAAIAAGLDVDAFAPRLSFFWNAHNNFFEEVAKFRASRRIWYKLMTERYGAKKESSKLLRFHAQVGGSTLTAQQPENNIVRVAVQSMAAVMGGTQSLHTNGYDEALSLPTERAARIALRTQQIIGYESGIADT
;
A
#
# COMPACT_ATOMS: atom_id res chain seq x y z
N MET A 1 54.37 -1.30 12.24
CA MET A 1 52.92 -1.19 12.52
C MET A 1 52.44 0.08 11.80
N SER A 2 51.82 -0.06 10.64
CA SER A 2 51.24 1.06 9.91
C SER A 2 49.97 1.49 10.68
N ASP A 3 49.96 2.73 11.16
CA ASP A 3 48.75 3.40 11.66
C ASP A 3 47.71 3.41 10.52
N ASP A 4 46.86 2.43 10.48
CA ASP A 4 45.71 2.39 9.58
C ASP A 4 44.69 3.43 10.09
N LYS A 5 44.91 4.70 9.73
CA LYS A 5 43.99 5.78 10.01
C LYS A 5 42.76 5.69 9.09
N ARG A 6 41.92 4.65 9.28
CA ARG A 6 40.58 4.66 8.74
C ARG A 6 39.78 5.68 9.55
N THR A 7 39.65 6.85 9.03
CA THR A 7 38.76 7.87 9.58
C THR A 7 37.33 7.52 9.14
N ASP A 8 36.37 7.52 10.06
CA ASP A 8 34.95 7.44 9.73
C ASP A 8 34.58 8.64 8.84
N PRO A 9 34.09 8.41 7.60
CA PRO A 9 33.71 9.49 6.69
C PRO A 9 32.45 10.24 7.12
N GLY A 10 31.76 9.80 8.18
CA GLY A 10 30.44 10.29 8.57
C GLY A 10 29.37 9.80 7.59
N ILE A 11 28.53 8.88 8.02
CA ILE A 11 27.47 8.30 7.19
C ILE A 11 26.13 8.97 7.52
N HIS A 12 25.37 9.33 6.50
CA HIS A 12 24.02 9.86 6.63
C HIS A 12 23.04 9.03 5.79
N THR A 13 21.81 8.95 6.25
CA THR A 13 20.72 8.40 5.44
C THR A 13 20.36 9.36 4.30
N ASP A 14 19.51 8.90 3.36
CA ASP A 14 19.00 9.76 2.28
C ASP A 14 18.19 10.96 2.81
N SER A 15 17.67 10.87 4.02
CA SER A 15 16.97 11.95 4.72
C SER A 15 17.90 12.92 5.46
N GLY A 16 19.23 12.72 5.37
CA GLY A 16 20.24 13.55 6.04
C GLY A 16 20.41 13.25 7.53
N ILE A 17 19.88 12.12 8.01
CA ILE A 17 20.04 11.68 9.41
C ILE A 17 21.41 11.03 9.55
N GLU A 18 22.24 11.52 10.49
CA GLU A 18 23.54 10.94 10.80
C GLU A 18 23.39 9.51 11.34
N VAL A 19 24.20 8.60 10.82
CA VAL A 19 24.33 7.22 11.31
C VAL A 19 25.66 7.13 12.07
N LYS A 20 25.57 6.97 13.39
CA LYS A 20 26.77 6.86 14.23
C LYS A 20 27.52 5.57 13.96
N ALA A 21 28.84 5.61 14.12
CA ALA A 21 29.68 4.41 14.03
C ALA A 21 29.35 3.36 15.10
N LEU A 22 28.82 3.79 16.25
CA LEU A 22 28.39 2.94 17.35
C LEU A 22 27.16 3.58 18.03
N TYR A 23 26.21 2.73 18.38
CA TYR A 23 25.09 3.07 19.26
C TYR A 23 25.22 2.26 20.55
N ASP A 24 25.11 2.92 21.70
CA ASP A 24 25.21 2.29 23.01
C ASP A 24 24.11 2.77 23.98
N ALA A 25 24.22 2.42 25.25
CA ALA A 25 23.22 2.78 26.26
C ALA A 25 23.07 4.30 26.44
N SER A 26 24.08 5.10 26.12
CA SER A 26 24.00 6.57 26.23
C SER A 26 23.02 7.17 25.20
N ASP A 27 22.83 6.51 24.05
CA ASP A 27 21.86 6.93 23.02
C ASP A 27 20.41 6.78 23.48
N LEU A 28 20.19 6.01 24.56
CA LEU A 28 18.89 5.81 25.18
C LEU A 28 18.68 6.67 26.44
N ALA A 29 19.56 7.65 26.69
CA ALA A 29 19.40 8.54 27.82
C ALA A 29 18.06 9.28 27.78
N GLY A 30 17.26 9.17 28.84
CA GLY A 30 15.92 9.75 28.91
C GLY A 30 14.84 9.04 28.06
N TRP A 31 15.17 7.92 27.44
CA TRP A 31 14.22 7.11 26.68
C TRP A 31 13.53 6.10 27.59
N ASP A 32 12.20 6.11 27.60
CA ASP A 32 11.39 5.16 28.34
C ASP A 32 10.67 4.18 27.36
N PRO A 33 11.03 2.89 27.40
CA PRO A 33 10.42 1.89 26.52
C PRO A 33 8.92 1.71 26.74
N ALA A 34 8.39 1.97 27.93
CA ALA A 34 6.97 1.80 28.20
C ALA A 34 6.11 2.83 27.46
N THR A 35 6.55 4.07 27.41
CA THR A 35 5.82 5.17 26.80
C THR A 35 6.20 5.41 25.34
N GLN A 36 7.47 5.20 24.98
CA GLN A 36 7.96 5.52 23.64
C GLN A 36 7.92 4.33 22.67
N LEU A 37 8.02 3.11 23.17
CA LEU A 37 7.95 1.89 22.37
C LEU A 37 6.59 1.19 22.53
N GLY A 38 6.14 0.99 23.75
CA GLY A 38 4.91 0.26 24.08
C GLY A 38 4.96 -1.22 23.72
N ALA A 39 3.85 -1.92 23.92
CA ALA A 39 3.66 -3.30 23.50
C ALA A 39 3.00 -3.36 22.11
N PRO A 40 3.18 -4.47 21.34
CA PRO A 40 2.44 -4.69 20.11
C PRO A 40 0.92 -4.59 20.34
N GLY A 41 0.20 -3.95 19.42
CA GLY A 41 -1.24 -3.73 19.53
C GLY A 41 -1.68 -2.75 20.61
N LYS A 42 -0.75 -2.00 21.21
CA LYS A 42 -1.02 -0.95 22.20
C LYS A 42 -0.43 0.39 21.76
N PRO A 43 -1.06 1.50 22.15
CA PRO A 43 -0.51 2.83 21.92
C PRO A 43 0.95 2.95 22.39
N PRO A 44 1.80 3.68 21.68
CA PRO A 44 1.56 4.44 20.45
C PRO A 44 1.68 3.61 19.15
N TYR A 45 1.53 2.30 19.21
CA TYR A 45 1.58 1.34 18.09
C TYR A 45 2.94 1.24 17.38
N THR A 46 4.01 1.64 18.03
CA THR A 46 5.37 1.60 17.45
C THR A 46 5.75 0.18 17.01
N ARG A 47 5.39 -0.86 17.77
CA ARG A 47 5.69 -2.26 17.50
C ARG A 47 4.67 -2.95 16.57
N GLY A 48 3.62 -2.25 16.13
CA GLY A 48 2.60 -2.81 15.27
C GLY A 48 1.19 -2.66 15.84
N VAL A 49 0.21 -2.91 14.97
CA VAL A 49 -1.21 -2.65 15.25
C VAL A 49 -1.95 -3.83 15.91
N TYR A 50 -1.36 -5.01 15.94
CA TYR A 50 -1.95 -6.22 16.52
C TYR A 50 -1.11 -6.78 17.67
N PRO A 51 -1.74 -7.36 18.73
CA PRO A 51 -1.01 -7.88 19.89
C PRO A 51 -0.02 -9.00 19.56
N THR A 52 -0.36 -9.86 18.62
CA THR A 52 0.46 -11.01 18.22
C THR A 52 1.17 -10.81 16.88
N MET A 53 0.90 -9.70 16.19
CA MET A 53 1.40 -9.41 14.85
C MET A 53 1.36 -10.65 13.94
N TYR A 54 2.48 -11.03 13.34
CA TYR A 54 2.53 -12.12 12.36
C TYR A 54 2.43 -13.52 12.98
N ARG A 55 2.68 -13.66 14.27
CA ARG A 55 2.46 -14.95 14.98
C ARG A 55 0.97 -15.34 14.99
N GLY A 56 0.07 -14.36 14.98
CA GLY A 56 -1.37 -14.60 14.85
C GLY A 56 -1.82 -14.77 13.40
N LYS A 57 -1.31 -13.94 12.52
CA LYS A 57 -1.61 -13.99 11.08
C LYS A 57 -0.54 -13.23 10.31
N LEU A 58 0.04 -13.87 9.30
CA LEU A 58 0.95 -13.20 8.36
C LEU A 58 0.25 -12.04 7.64
N TRP A 59 1.06 -11.15 7.07
CA TRP A 59 0.55 -10.12 6.17
C TRP A 59 -0.14 -10.74 4.96
N THR A 60 -1.05 -10.00 4.34
CA THR A 60 -1.66 -10.43 3.09
C THR A 60 -0.60 -10.36 1.98
N MET A 61 -0.25 -11.50 1.42
CA MET A 61 0.62 -11.60 0.24
C MET A 61 -0.19 -11.21 -0.98
N ARG A 62 0.23 -10.14 -1.66
CA ARG A 62 -0.60 -9.48 -2.66
C ARG A 62 0.28 -8.96 -3.80
N GLN A 63 0.38 -9.73 -4.88
CA GLN A 63 1.07 -9.29 -6.08
C GLN A 63 0.17 -8.37 -6.90
N TYR A 64 0.71 -7.22 -7.29
CA TYR A 64 0.07 -6.27 -8.19
C TYR A 64 0.06 -6.86 -9.59
N ALA A 65 -1.12 -7.05 -10.16
CA ALA A 65 -1.29 -7.69 -11.46
C ALA A 65 -2.43 -7.05 -12.25
N GLY A 66 -2.24 -6.92 -13.53
CA GLY A 66 -3.19 -6.40 -14.48
C GLY A 66 -2.48 -6.09 -15.79
N PHE A 67 -2.96 -6.64 -16.89
CA PHE A 67 -2.43 -6.39 -18.23
C PHE A 67 -3.43 -6.85 -19.27
N GLY A 68 -3.41 -6.23 -20.43
CA GLY A 68 -4.19 -6.65 -21.57
C GLY A 68 -5.69 -6.68 -21.30
N THR A 69 -6.29 -7.85 -21.51
CA THR A 69 -7.73 -8.05 -21.35
C THR A 69 -8.12 -8.48 -19.93
N ALA A 70 -9.40 -8.34 -19.60
CA ALA A 70 -9.98 -8.86 -18.37
C ALA A 70 -9.77 -10.38 -18.22
N ALA A 71 -9.88 -11.15 -19.32
CA ALA A 71 -9.64 -12.59 -19.32
C ALA A 71 -8.21 -12.95 -18.93
N SER A 72 -7.21 -12.34 -19.58
CA SER A 72 -5.80 -12.63 -19.29
C SER A 72 -5.40 -12.23 -17.87
N THR A 73 -5.98 -11.15 -17.35
CA THR A 73 -5.77 -10.76 -15.95
C THR A 73 -6.47 -11.71 -14.96
N ASN A 74 -7.67 -12.18 -15.28
CA ASN A 74 -8.36 -13.21 -14.47
C ASN A 74 -7.54 -14.50 -14.38
N GLU A 75 -6.99 -14.98 -15.49
CA GLU A 75 -6.09 -16.15 -15.49
C GLU A 75 -4.87 -15.93 -14.59
N ARG A 76 -4.28 -14.73 -14.64
CA ARG A 76 -3.17 -14.38 -13.75
C ARG A 76 -3.58 -14.35 -12.27
N PHE A 77 -4.77 -13.86 -11.95
CA PHE A 77 -5.28 -13.91 -10.57
C PHE A 77 -5.46 -15.33 -10.07
N LYS A 78 -6.08 -16.21 -10.88
CA LYS A 78 -6.23 -17.63 -10.56
C LYS A 78 -4.88 -18.30 -10.33
N PHE A 79 -3.93 -18.10 -11.23
CA PHE A 79 -2.55 -18.59 -11.09
C PHE A 79 -1.87 -18.16 -9.78
N LEU A 80 -1.99 -16.88 -9.42
CA LEU A 80 -1.39 -16.35 -8.19
C LEU A 80 -2.06 -16.90 -6.93
N LEU A 81 -3.39 -17.07 -6.92
CA LEU A 81 -4.13 -17.69 -5.82
C LEU A 81 -3.72 -19.16 -5.65
N GLU A 82 -3.61 -19.92 -6.73
CA GLU A 82 -3.11 -21.31 -6.71
C GLU A 82 -1.67 -21.39 -6.21
N ALA A 83 -0.84 -20.39 -6.50
CA ALA A 83 0.53 -20.29 -5.99
C ALA A 83 0.62 -19.90 -4.50
N GLY A 84 -0.52 -19.63 -3.83
CA GLY A 84 -0.60 -19.31 -2.40
C GLY A 84 -0.66 -17.83 -2.07
N GLN A 85 -0.98 -16.96 -3.03
CA GLN A 85 -1.33 -15.56 -2.76
C GLN A 85 -2.62 -15.48 -1.94
N THR A 86 -2.70 -14.54 -1.00
CA THR A 86 -3.82 -14.48 -0.04
C THR A 86 -4.76 -13.29 -0.23
N GLY A 87 -4.53 -12.47 -1.25
CA GLY A 87 -5.40 -11.37 -1.64
C GLY A 87 -5.06 -10.89 -3.04
N LEU A 88 -5.98 -10.21 -3.69
CA LEU A 88 -5.83 -9.71 -5.06
C LEU A 88 -5.41 -8.23 -5.07
N SER A 89 -4.63 -7.83 -6.07
CA SER A 89 -4.29 -6.43 -6.34
C SER A 89 -4.37 -6.18 -7.84
N CYS A 90 -5.30 -5.31 -8.23
CA CYS A 90 -5.62 -5.03 -9.63
C CYS A 90 -4.95 -3.75 -10.11
N ALA A 91 -4.17 -3.87 -11.18
CA ALA A 91 -3.65 -2.77 -11.96
C ALA A 91 -4.61 -2.47 -13.12
N PHE A 92 -5.06 -1.22 -13.25
CA PHE A 92 -5.87 -0.77 -14.37
C PHE A 92 -5.01 0.01 -15.36
N ASP A 93 -5.35 -0.09 -16.64
CA ASP A 93 -4.66 0.66 -17.68
C ASP A 93 -4.94 2.18 -17.61
N LEU A 94 -4.16 2.95 -18.33
CA LEU A 94 -4.28 4.40 -18.30
C LEU A 94 -5.65 4.90 -18.78
N PRO A 95 -6.27 4.38 -19.86
CA PRO A 95 -7.62 4.77 -20.25
C PRO A 95 -8.65 4.57 -19.12
N THR A 96 -8.68 3.41 -18.48
CA THR A 96 -9.56 3.13 -17.33
C THR A 96 -9.33 4.13 -16.18
N GLN A 97 -8.08 4.46 -15.88
CA GLN A 97 -7.74 5.43 -14.84
C GLN A 97 -8.19 6.86 -15.17
N MET A 98 -8.18 7.22 -16.46
CA MET A 98 -8.56 8.54 -16.98
C MET A 98 -10.03 8.65 -17.38
N GLY A 99 -10.81 7.56 -17.26
CA GLY A 99 -12.24 7.53 -17.59
C GLY A 99 -12.53 7.50 -19.09
N TYR A 100 -11.65 6.89 -19.86
CA TYR A 100 -11.86 6.63 -21.28
C TYR A 100 -12.17 5.15 -21.53
N ASP A 101 -13.13 4.90 -22.42
CA ASP A 101 -13.35 3.57 -22.96
C ASP A 101 -12.23 3.19 -23.93
N SER A 102 -12.04 1.89 -24.15
CA SER A 102 -10.92 1.38 -24.95
C SER A 102 -10.97 1.78 -26.43
N ASP A 103 -12.15 2.14 -26.95
CA ASP A 103 -12.36 2.61 -28.32
C ASP A 103 -12.24 4.15 -28.48
N HIS A 104 -12.01 4.87 -27.37
CA HIS A 104 -11.86 6.31 -27.40
C HIS A 104 -10.53 6.69 -28.12
N PRO A 105 -10.50 7.70 -29.02
CA PRO A 105 -9.28 8.07 -29.76
C PRO A 105 -8.05 8.36 -28.87
N ARG A 106 -8.24 8.87 -27.66
CA ARG A 106 -7.14 9.13 -26.70
C ARG A 106 -6.62 7.87 -26.00
N ALA A 107 -7.29 6.74 -26.14
CA ALA A 107 -6.88 5.47 -25.58
C ALA A 107 -5.92 4.69 -26.50
N GLU A 108 -5.76 5.13 -27.76
CA GLU A 108 -4.92 4.46 -28.74
C GLU A 108 -3.48 4.28 -28.22
N GLY A 109 -2.98 3.05 -28.27
CA GLY A 109 -1.64 2.68 -27.82
C GLY A 109 -1.45 2.51 -26.32
N GLU A 110 -2.49 2.79 -25.49
CA GLU A 110 -2.42 2.64 -24.02
C GLU A 110 -3.34 1.56 -23.47
N VAL A 111 -4.25 1.02 -24.27
CA VAL A 111 -5.20 -0.02 -23.85
C VAL A 111 -4.48 -1.28 -23.45
N GLY A 112 -4.68 -1.72 -22.19
CA GLY A 112 -4.11 -2.94 -21.66
C GLY A 112 -2.59 -2.93 -21.41
N LYS A 113 -1.90 -1.80 -21.61
CA LYS A 113 -0.45 -1.70 -21.62
C LYS A 113 0.19 -1.75 -20.22
N VAL A 114 -0.34 -0.98 -19.27
CA VAL A 114 0.19 -0.88 -17.91
C VAL A 114 -0.77 -1.41 -16.85
N GLY A 115 -1.83 -2.05 -17.29
CA GLY A 115 -2.88 -2.59 -16.44
C GLY A 115 -3.98 -3.20 -17.30
N VAL A 116 -5.03 -3.72 -16.68
CA VAL A 116 -6.19 -4.28 -17.36
C VAL A 116 -7.14 -3.17 -17.83
N ALA A 117 -7.64 -3.31 -19.06
CA ALA A 117 -8.67 -2.42 -19.61
C ALA A 117 -10.05 -2.86 -19.08
N ILE A 118 -10.78 -1.93 -18.45
CA ILE A 118 -12.16 -2.11 -17.99
C ILE A 118 -13.00 -0.93 -18.50
N SER A 119 -13.76 -1.14 -19.56
CA SER A 119 -14.63 -0.13 -20.15
C SER A 119 -16.09 -0.28 -19.72
N CYS A 120 -16.53 -1.51 -19.37
CA CYS A 120 -17.92 -1.78 -19.07
C CYS A 120 -18.09 -2.94 -18.07
N MET A 121 -19.35 -3.21 -17.68
CA MET A 121 -19.69 -4.30 -16.78
C MET A 121 -19.30 -5.69 -17.30
N ALA A 122 -19.28 -5.89 -18.63
CA ALA A 122 -18.86 -7.16 -19.21
C ALA A 122 -17.38 -7.48 -18.90
N ASP A 123 -16.52 -6.45 -19.00
CA ASP A 123 -15.10 -6.58 -18.64
C ASP A 123 -14.91 -6.88 -17.15
N MET A 124 -15.67 -6.20 -16.28
CA MET A 124 -15.59 -6.45 -14.84
C MET A 124 -16.07 -7.85 -14.48
N ARG A 125 -17.16 -8.35 -15.10
CA ARG A 125 -17.62 -9.74 -14.93
C ARG A 125 -16.55 -10.73 -15.35
N GLN A 126 -15.89 -10.49 -16.48
CA GLN A 126 -14.83 -11.36 -16.97
C GLN A 126 -13.60 -11.32 -16.06
N LEU A 127 -13.21 -10.14 -15.58
CA LEU A 127 -12.10 -9.97 -14.65
C LEU A 127 -12.30 -10.78 -13.36
N LEU A 128 -13.52 -10.80 -12.83
CA LEU A 128 -13.85 -11.39 -11.53
C LEU A 128 -14.46 -12.80 -11.64
N ALA A 129 -14.54 -13.36 -12.85
CA ALA A 129 -15.16 -14.67 -13.10
C ALA A 129 -14.51 -15.77 -12.26
N ASP A 130 -15.35 -16.54 -11.53
CA ASP A 130 -14.94 -17.68 -10.68
C ASP A 130 -13.95 -17.35 -9.56
N LEU A 131 -13.81 -16.07 -9.18
CA LEU A 131 -12.99 -15.69 -8.03
C LEU A 131 -13.84 -15.71 -6.75
N PRO A 132 -13.32 -16.22 -5.62
CA PRO A 132 -14.06 -16.31 -4.36
C PRO A 132 -14.11 -14.96 -3.64
N LEU A 133 -14.98 -14.03 -4.09
CA LEU A 133 -15.03 -12.65 -3.63
C LEU A 133 -15.42 -12.49 -2.15
N ASP A 134 -16.03 -13.51 -1.56
CA ASP A 134 -16.32 -13.61 -0.13
C ASP A 134 -15.11 -13.98 0.73
N LYS A 135 -14.08 -14.58 0.13
CA LYS A 135 -12.89 -15.12 0.84
C LYS A 135 -11.62 -14.32 0.59
N VAL A 136 -11.48 -13.69 -0.57
CA VAL A 136 -10.32 -12.89 -0.92
C VAL A 136 -10.62 -11.39 -0.78
N SER A 137 -9.65 -10.64 -0.29
CA SER A 137 -9.74 -9.17 -0.34
C SER A 137 -9.11 -8.67 -1.62
N THR A 138 -9.77 -7.73 -2.31
CA THR A 138 -9.29 -7.16 -3.56
C THR A 138 -8.87 -5.70 -3.38
N SER A 139 -7.62 -5.39 -3.72
CA SER A 139 -7.15 -4.02 -3.80
C SER A 139 -7.23 -3.53 -5.26
N MET A 140 -7.79 -2.36 -5.45
CA MET A 140 -7.89 -1.73 -6.76
C MET A 140 -7.08 -0.43 -6.76
N THR A 141 -6.02 -0.40 -7.58
CA THR A 141 -5.20 0.80 -7.75
C THR A 141 -5.88 1.73 -8.73
N ILE A 142 -6.90 2.42 -8.23
CA ILE A 142 -7.76 3.29 -9.00
C ILE A 142 -8.14 4.53 -8.18
N ASN A 143 -8.17 5.70 -8.80
CA ASN A 143 -8.36 6.99 -8.15
C ASN A 143 -9.60 7.72 -8.69
N SER A 144 -9.48 8.55 -9.73
CA SER A 144 -10.59 9.37 -10.23
C SER A 144 -11.84 8.59 -10.63
N THR A 145 -11.68 7.41 -11.20
CA THR A 145 -12.78 6.49 -11.58
C THR A 145 -13.10 5.46 -10.51
N GLY A 146 -12.47 5.55 -9.33
CA GLY A 146 -12.57 4.56 -8.27
C GLY A 146 -13.99 4.28 -7.79
N ALA A 147 -14.86 5.30 -7.73
CA ALA A 147 -16.26 5.12 -7.34
C ALA A 147 -17.00 4.18 -8.31
N ILE A 148 -16.80 4.37 -9.62
CA ILE A 148 -17.45 3.55 -10.66
C ILE A 148 -16.95 2.11 -10.60
N LEU A 149 -15.63 1.91 -10.48
CA LEU A 149 -15.04 0.57 -10.41
C LEU A 149 -15.46 -0.18 -9.12
N LEU A 150 -15.63 0.54 -8.01
CA LEU A 150 -16.16 -0.05 -6.77
C LEU A 150 -17.60 -0.54 -6.96
N LEU A 151 -18.47 0.28 -7.55
CA LEU A 151 -19.85 -0.11 -7.83
C LEU A 151 -19.94 -1.28 -8.81
N MET A 152 -19.10 -1.31 -9.85
CA MET A 152 -19.00 -2.44 -10.76
C MET A 152 -18.59 -3.73 -10.02
N TYR A 153 -17.61 -3.63 -9.11
CA TYR A 153 -17.16 -4.76 -8.29
C TYR A 153 -18.29 -5.28 -7.39
N GLU A 154 -19.02 -4.40 -6.73
CA GLU A 154 -20.17 -4.73 -5.88
C GLU A 154 -21.26 -5.44 -6.66
N LEU A 155 -21.64 -4.90 -7.83
CA LEU A 155 -22.65 -5.52 -8.70
C LEU A 155 -22.24 -6.92 -9.17
N VAL A 156 -20.97 -7.13 -9.55
CA VAL A 156 -20.49 -8.48 -9.92
C VAL A 156 -20.52 -9.41 -8.71
N ALA A 157 -20.18 -8.93 -7.52
CA ALA A 157 -20.27 -9.74 -6.31
C ALA A 157 -21.72 -10.17 -6.02
N GLU A 158 -22.69 -9.26 -6.16
CA GLU A 158 -24.12 -9.57 -6.03
C GLU A 158 -24.58 -10.61 -7.07
N GLU A 159 -24.17 -10.47 -8.33
CA GLU A 159 -24.44 -11.44 -9.40
C GLU A 159 -23.88 -12.84 -9.08
N GLN A 160 -22.77 -12.91 -8.34
CA GLN A 160 -22.16 -14.15 -7.84
C GLN A 160 -22.78 -14.65 -6.52
N GLY A 161 -23.81 -13.97 -6.00
CA GLY A 161 -24.46 -14.32 -4.74
C GLY A 161 -23.68 -13.90 -3.48
N VAL A 162 -22.71 -13.01 -3.60
CA VAL A 162 -21.92 -12.48 -2.49
C VAL A 162 -22.51 -11.13 -2.06
N PRO A 163 -23.10 -11.01 -0.85
CA PRO A 163 -23.70 -9.76 -0.43
C PRO A 163 -22.66 -8.67 -0.18
N ALA A 164 -23.02 -7.41 -0.39
CA ALA A 164 -22.16 -6.25 -0.22
C ALA A 164 -21.45 -6.20 1.15
N GLY A 165 -22.12 -6.61 2.23
CA GLY A 165 -21.54 -6.70 3.57
C GLY A 165 -20.47 -7.80 3.75
N ALA A 166 -20.35 -8.74 2.79
CA ALA A 166 -19.34 -9.80 2.84
C ALA A 166 -18.05 -9.43 2.09
N ILE A 167 -18.14 -8.63 1.02
CA ILE A 167 -16.96 -8.22 0.25
C ILE A 167 -16.01 -7.39 1.07
N SER A 168 -14.72 -7.58 0.83
CA SER A 168 -13.65 -6.83 1.48
C SER A 168 -12.59 -6.43 0.46
N GLY A 169 -12.06 -5.24 0.62
CA GLY A 169 -11.07 -4.74 -0.32
C GLY A 169 -10.62 -3.33 0.00
N THR A 170 -10.01 -2.71 -0.99
CA THR A 170 -9.51 -1.34 -0.91
C THR A 170 -9.57 -0.71 -2.29
N ILE A 171 -10.09 0.49 -2.41
CA ILE A 171 -9.79 1.36 -3.54
C ILE A 171 -8.72 2.36 -3.11
N GLN A 172 -7.79 2.68 -4.00
CA GLN A 172 -6.72 3.63 -3.68
C GLN A 172 -7.28 5.02 -3.39
N ASN A 173 -8.09 5.58 -4.30
CA ASN A 173 -8.91 6.79 -4.07
C ASN A 173 -8.13 7.98 -3.47
N ASP A 174 -6.82 8.02 -3.70
CA ASP A 174 -5.92 9.09 -3.23
C ASP A 174 -5.64 10.06 -4.37
N LEU A 175 -6.43 11.13 -4.47
CA LEU A 175 -6.29 12.11 -5.54
C LEU A 175 -5.19 13.13 -5.26
N LEU A 176 -4.90 13.44 -4.00
CA LEU A 176 -3.90 14.46 -3.67
C LEU A 176 -2.51 14.04 -4.16
N LYS A 177 -2.15 12.76 -4.03
CA LYS A 177 -0.86 12.28 -4.55
C LYS A 177 -0.78 12.32 -6.08
N GLU A 178 -1.91 12.29 -6.78
CA GLU A 178 -1.92 12.43 -8.24
C GLU A 178 -1.45 13.81 -8.66
N TYR A 179 -1.86 14.86 -7.94
CA TYR A 179 -1.40 16.23 -8.23
C TYR A 179 0.07 16.44 -7.84
N ILE A 180 0.57 15.69 -6.87
CA ILE A 180 1.94 15.84 -6.34
C ILE A 180 2.96 15.04 -7.16
N ALA A 181 2.64 13.77 -7.50
CA ALA A 181 3.65 12.82 -7.95
C ALA A 181 3.29 12.04 -9.23
N ARG A 182 2.02 11.58 -9.41
CA ARG A 182 1.69 10.61 -10.44
C ARG A 182 1.04 11.19 -11.71
N GLY A 183 0.18 12.20 -11.57
CA GLY A 183 -0.38 12.96 -12.69
C GLY A 183 -1.64 12.39 -13.34
N THR A 184 -2.23 11.30 -12.83
CA THR A 184 -3.46 10.70 -13.39
C THR A 184 -4.71 11.18 -12.68
N TYR A 185 -5.11 12.41 -12.87
CA TYR A 185 -6.33 13.00 -12.32
C TYR A 185 -7.27 13.51 -13.44
N ILE A 186 -8.58 13.51 -13.16
CA ILE A 186 -9.62 13.97 -14.09
C ILE A 186 -10.16 15.33 -13.65
N TYR A 187 -10.44 15.48 -12.37
CA TYR A 187 -11.09 16.67 -11.80
C TYR A 187 -10.11 17.54 -11.02
N PRO A 188 -10.39 18.85 -10.86
CA PRO A 188 -9.64 19.70 -9.94
C PRO A 188 -9.76 19.20 -8.47
N PRO A 189 -8.87 19.66 -7.55
CA PRO A 189 -8.83 19.15 -6.17
C PRO A 189 -10.16 19.21 -5.43
N LYS A 190 -10.91 20.33 -5.48
CA LYS A 190 -12.15 20.51 -4.73
C LYS A 190 -13.27 19.55 -5.14
N PRO A 191 -13.63 19.36 -6.43
CA PRO A 191 -14.55 18.30 -6.85
C PRO A 191 -14.06 16.90 -6.50
N SER A 192 -12.77 16.62 -6.63
CA SER A 192 -12.19 15.34 -6.26
C SER A 192 -12.39 15.02 -4.77
N MET A 193 -12.15 15.98 -3.87
CA MET A 193 -12.38 15.81 -2.44
C MET A 193 -13.83 15.50 -2.11
N ARG A 194 -14.81 16.12 -2.82
CA ARG A 194 -16.22 15.79 -2.66
C ARG A 194 -16.53 14.34 -3.03
N VAL A 195 -15.99 13.86 -4.15
CA VAL A 195 -16.19 12.45 -4.56
C VAL A 195 -15.61 11.50 -3.51
N ILE A 196 -14.43 11.81 -2.98
CA ILE A 196 -13.77 10.99 -1.94
C ILE A 196 -14.64 10.89 -0.68
N THR A 197 -15.17 12.02 -0.19
CA THR A 197 -16.02 12.02 1.00
C THR A 197 -17.36 11.31 0.78
N ASN A 198 -17.94 11.39 -0.43
CA ASN A 198 -19.12 10.61 -0.80
C ASN A 198 -18.83 9.11 -0.79
N ILE A 199 -17.66 8.69 -1.24
CA ILE A 199 -17.23 7.27 -1.16
C ILE A 199 -17.12 6.83 0.30
N PHE A 200 -16.59 7.67 1.19
CA PHE A 200 -16.51 7.35 2.62
C PHE A 200 -17.90 7.11 3.21
N GLU A 201 -18.84 7.98 2.92
CA GLU A 201 -20.24 7.87 3.36
C GLU A 201 -20.90 6.60 2.80
N TYR A 202 -20.79 6.39 1.49
CA TYR A 202 -21.35 5.22 0.82
C TYR A 202 -20.82 3.91 1.41
N CYS A 203 -19.50 3.78 1.54
CA CYS A 203 -18.89 2.56 2.05
C CYS A 203 -19.25 2.28 3.51
N ALA A 204 -19.37 3.32 4.34
CA ALA A 204 -19.79 3.15 5.73
C ALA A 204 -21.22 2.56 5.84
N ALA A 205 -22.11 2.92 4.89
CA ALA A 205 -23.47 2.44 4.86
C ALA A 205 -23.65 1.07 4.17
N HIS A 206 -22.97 0.81 3.07
CA HIS A 206 -23.25 -0.32 2.16
C HIS A 206 -22.20 -1.40 2.17
N VAL A 207 -20.89 -1.04 2.21
CA VAL A 207 -19.77 -2.00 2.15
C VAL A 207 -18.81 -1.84 3.34
N PRO A 208 -19.25 -2.12 4.56
CA PRO A 208 -18.57 -1.74 5.80
C PRO A 208 -17.20 -2.38 6.01
N LYS A 209 -16.84 -3.39 5.25
CA LYS A 209 -15.52 -4.04 5.29
C LYS A 209 -14.53 -3.47 4.26
N TRP A 210 -14.96 -2.51 3.44
CA TRP A 210 -14.15 -1.91 2.40
C TRP A 210 -13.28 -0.77 2.96
N ASN A 211 -11.98 -0.77 2.64
CA ASN A 211 -11.11 0.37 2.93
C ASN A 211 -11.33 1.42 1.84
N THR A 212 -11.78 2.59 2.26
CA THR A 212 -12.29 3.64 1.39
C THR A 212 -11.21 4.45 0.69
N ILE A 213 -9.98 4.35 1.19
CA ILE A 213 -8.81 5.04 0.67
C ILE A 213 -7.54 4.28 1.06
N SER A 214 -6.51 4.41 0.23
CA SER A 214 -5.12 4.02 0.54
C SER A 214 -4.23 5.23 0.32
N ILE A 215 -3.99 6.00 1.38
CA ILE A 215 -3.23 7.26 1.35
C ILE A 215 -1.77 6.93 1.06
N SER A 216 -1.27 7.40 -0.09
CA SER A 216 -0.10 6.83 -0.75
C SER A 216 1.14 7.70 -0.65
N GLY A 217 2.11 7.26 0.14
CA GLY A 217 3.49 7.75 0.12
C GLY A 217 4.34 7.09 -0.97
N TYR A 218 3.98 5.86 -1.38
CA TYR A 218 4.72 5.09 -2.37
C TYR A 218 5.09 5.90 -3.61
N HIS A 219 4.13 6.54 -4.26
CA HIS A 219 4.37 7.30 -5.49
C HIS A 219 5.21 8.56 -5.25
N ILE A 220 5.07 9.18 -4.09
CA ILE A 220 5.87 10.34 -3.69
C ILE A 220 7.34 9.91 -3.53
N ARG A 221 7.58 8.74 -2.93
CA ARG A 221 8.92 8.16 -2.80
C ARG A 221 9.53 7.78 -4.16
N GLU A 222 8.75 7.15 -5.02
CA GLU A 222 9.15 6.81 -6.40
C GLU A 222 9.50 8.06 -7.24
N ALA A 223 8.86 9.20 -6.95
CA ALA A 223 9.17 10.49 -7.56
C ALA A 223 10.44 11.17 -6.97
N GLY A 224 11.15 10.53 -6.02
CA GLY A 224 12.45 10.97 -5.52
C GLY A 224 12.44 11.65 -4.16
N SER A 225 11.34 11.58 -3.39
CA SER A 225 11.35 12.09 -2.00
C SER A 225 12.22 11.23 -1.09
N THR A 226 12.70 11.83 -0.01
CA THR A 226 13.34 11.09 1.09
C THR A 226 12.29 10.37 1.95
N ALA A 227 12.71 9.47 2.83
CA ALA A 227 11.80 8.78 3.75
C ALA A 227 11.06 9.76 4.68
N VAL A 228 11.71 10.80 5.15
CA VAL A 228 11.10 11.86 5.98
C VAL A 228 10.08 12.66 5.18
N GLN A 229 10.38 13.02 3.94
CA GLN A 229 9.44 13.71 3.05
C GLN A 229 8.25 12.83 2.69
N GLU A 230 8.46 11.53 2.45
CA GLU A 230 7.39 10.57 2.22
C GLU A 230 6.39 10.57 3.39
N ILE A 231 6.88 10.48 4.64
CA ILE A 231 6.01 10.58 5.83
C ILE A 231 5.28 11.91 5.85
N ALA A 232 5.99 13.03 5.73
CA ALA A 232 5.43 14.36 5.90
C ALA A 232 4.30 14.63 4.89
N PHE A 233 4.54 14.36 3.62
CA PHE A 233 3.55 14.63 2.57
C PHE A 233 2.36 13.67 2.64
N THR A 234 2.60 12.40 2.95
CA THR A 234 1.52 11.41 3.07
C THR A 234 0.62 11.71 4.26
N ILE A 235 1.20 12.05 5.42
CA ILE A 235 0.41 12.42 6.60
C ILE A 235 -0.33 13.74 6.36
N ALA A 236 0.26 14.72 5.66
CA ALA A 236 -0.43 15.95 5.28
C ALA A 236 -1.64 15.67 4.38
N ASN A 237 -1.52 14.77 3.39
CA ASN A 237 -2.66 14.31 2.61
C ASN A 237 -3.72 13.64 3.49
N GLY A 238 -3.29 12.77 4.42
CA GLY A 238 -4.19 12.13 5.39
C GLY A 238 -4.98 13.13 6.23
N ILE A 239 -4.32 14.17 6.71
CA ILE A 239 -4.97 15.29 7.44
C ILE A 239 -6.01 15.96 6.55
N ALA A 240 -5.69 16.28 5.30
CA ALA A 240 -6.61 16.93 4.39
C ALA A 240 -7.86 16.08 4.10
N TYR A 241 -7.72 14.76 3.98
CA TYR A 241 -8.85 13.84 3.80
C TYR A 241 -9.74 13.76 5.04
N VAL A 242 -9.15 13.68 6.23
CA VAL A 242 -9.91 13.66 7.50
C VAL A 242 -10.64 14.99 7.70
N ASP A 243 -9.97 16.12 7.49
CA ASP A 243 -10.57 17.45 7.61
C ASP A 243 -11.75 17.60 6.62
N ALA A 244 -11.62 17.14 5.38
CA ALA A 244 -12.70 17.19 4.40
C ALA A 244 -13.90 16.31 4.77
N ALA A 245 -13.66 15.10 5.30
CA ALA A 245 -14.70 14.19 5.73
C ALA A 245 -15.48 14.77 6.92
N ILE A 246 -14.78 15.34 7.91
CA ILE A 246 -15.41 16.02 9.05
C ILE A 246 -16.21 17.25 8.58
N ALA A 247 -15.66 18.07 7.67
CA ALA A 247 -16.35 19.21 7.10
C ALA A 247 -17.61 18.82 6.29
N ALA A 248 -17.65 17.60 5.73
CA ALA A 248 -18.82 17.02 5.10
C ALA A 248 -19.85 16.46 6.10
N GLY A 249 -19.59 16.53 7.42
CA GLY A 249 -20.49 16.10 8.47
C GLY A 249 -20.29 14.64 8.91
N LEU A 250 -19.25 13.96 8.47
CA LEU A 250 -19.00 12.58 8.87
C LEU A 250 -18.34 12.50 10.25
N ASP A 251 -18.78 11.54 11.06
CA ASP A 251 -18.15 11.22 12.34
C ASP A 251 -16.81 10.52 12.10
N VAL A 252 -15.74 11.03 12.72
CA VAL A 252 -14.38 10.47 12.59
C VAL A 252 -14.34 8.99 12.97
N ASP A 253 -15.08 8.56 13.98
CA ASP A 253 -15.13 7.16 14.42
C ASP A 253 -16.01 6.26 13.52
N ALA A 254 -16.73 6.83 12.55
CA ALA A 254 -17.44 6.08 11.53
C ALA A 254 -16.53 5.71 10.34
N PHE A 255 -15.72 6.65 9.83
CA PHE A 255 -14.91 6.43 8.63
C PHE A 255 -13.44 6.09 8.91
N ALA A 256 -12.81 6.66 9.97
CA ALA A 256 -11.39 6.50 10.21
C ALA A 256 -10.93 5.04 10.40
N PRO A 257 -11.72 4.10 10.95
CA PRO A 257 -11.36 2.69 10.99
C PRO A 257 -11.08 2.06 9.61
N ARG A 258 -11.53 2.70 8.53
CA ARG A 258 -11.37 2.23 7.15
C ARG A 258 -10.34 3.00 6.33
N LEU A 259 -9.67 3.96 6.93
CA LEU A 259 -8.50 4.58 6.33
C LEU A 259 -7.34 3.57 6.33
N SER A 260 -6.65 3.51 5.21
CA SER A 260 -5.42 2.74 5.07
C SER A 260 -4.35 3.59 4.39
N PHE A 261 -3.11 3.11 4.44
CA PHE A 261 -1.96 3.80 3.89
C PHE A 261 -1.20 2.91 2.92
N PHE A 262 -0.38 3.51 2.10
CA PHE A 262 0.48 2.82 1.16
C PHE A 262 1.88 3.42 1.18
N TRP A 263 2.86 2.64 1.63
CA TRP A 263 4.25 3.07 1.78
C TRP A 263 5.18 2.35 0.83
N ASN A 264 6.25 3.03 0.45
CA ASN A 264 7.39 2.42 -0.24
C ASN A 264 8.25 1.64 0.78
N ALA A 265 8.89 0.57 0.35
CA ALA A 265 10.00 -0.06 1.07
C ALA A 265 11.26 0.08 0.21
N HIS A 266 12.12 1.03 0.56
CA HIS A 266 13.29 1.44 -0.20
C HIS A 266 14.58 0.75 0.31
N ASN A 267 15.74 1.16 -0.17
CA ASN A 267 17.02 0.48 0.04
C ASN A 267 17.61 0.61 1.45
N ASN A 268 17.41 1.75 2.14
CA ASN A 268 18.00 1.95 3.46
C ASN A 268 17.21 1.19 4.52
N PHE A 269 17.65 -0.03 4.83
CA PHE A 269 16.94 -1.00 5.64
C PHE A 269 16.45 -0.44 6.99
N PHE A 270 17.35 0.13 7.78
CA PHE A 270 16.99 0.61 9.13
C PHE A 270 16.15 1.89 9.08
N GLU A 271 16.40 2.78 8.13
CA GLU A 271 15.58 3.98 7.94
C GLU A 271 14.14 3.60 7.54
N GLU A 272 13.96 2.61 6.68
CA GLU A 272 12.64 2.12 6.28
C GLU A 272 11.87 1.48 7.45
N VAL A 273 12.53 0.63 8.25
CA VAL A 273 11.93 0.09 9.48
C VAL A 273 11.49 1.22 10.42
N ALA A 274 12.36 2.20 10.62
CA ALA A 274 12.07 3.37 11.47
C ALA A 274 10.92 4.22 10.91
N LYS A 275 10.86 4.42 9.59
CA LYS A 275 9.79 5.13 8.89
C LYS A 275 8.41 4.56 9.19
N PHE A 276 8.22 3.25 9.03
CA PHE A 276 6.95 2.59 9.31
C PHE A 276 6.53 2.70 10.76
N ARG A 277 7.48 2.58 11.67
CA ARG A 277 7.25 2.70 13.13
C ARG A 277 6.89 4.13 13.51
N ALA A 278 7.60 5.11 12.99
CA ALA A 278 7.33 6.54 13.22
C ALA A 278 5.97 6.96 12.67
N SER A 279 5.60 6.50 11.48
CA SER A 279 4.31 6.81 10.85
C SER A 279 3.13 6.40 11.74
N ARG A 280 3.16 5.22 12.36
CA ARG A 280 2.10 4.79 13.29
C ARG A 280 1.98 5.69 14.52
N ARG A 281 3.11 6.09 15.11
CA ARG A 281 3.13 6.99 16.27
C ARG A 281 2.57 8.37 15.93
N ILE A 282 2.97 8.92 14.79
CA ILE A 282 2.51 10.24 14.32
C ILE A 282 0.99 10.20 14.10
N TRP A 283 0.49 9.17 13.40
CA TRP A 283 -0.93 9.03 13.12
C TRP A 283 -1.75 8.84 14.39
N TYR A 284 -1.30 7.99 15.30
CA TYR A 284 -1.95 7.80 16.61
C TYR A 284 -2.09 9.12 17.36
N LYS A 285 -1.01 9.91 17.42
CA LYS A 285 -1.02 11.22 18.07
C LYS A 285 -2.02 12.17 17.41
N LEU A 286 -2.00 12.27 16.08
CA LEU A 286 -2.92 13.12 15.33
C LEU A 286 -4.40 12.74 15.56
N MET A 287 -4.72 11.45 15.45
CA MET A 287 -6.09 10.98 15.64
C MET A 287 -6.59 11.18 17.08
N THR A 288 -5.69 11.10 18.06
CA THR A 288 -6.01 11.31 19.46
C THR A 288 -6.12 12.80 19.82
N GLU A 289 -5.09 13.60 19.50
CA GLU A 289 -4.98 14.96 20.00
C GLU A 289 -5.70 15.98 19.11
N ARG A 290 -5.63 15.84 17.77
CA ARG A 290 -6.26 16.78 16.84
C ARG A 290 -7.73 16.45 16.59
N TYR A 291 -8.05 15.16 16.40
CA TYR A 291 -9.39 14.73 15.98
C TYR A 291 -10.24 14.17 17.12
N GLY A 292 -9.65 13.89 18.27
CA GLY A 292 -10.36 13.40 19.44
C GLY A 292 -11.05 12.05 19.22
N ALA A 293 -10.54 11.22 18.29
CA ALA A 293 -11.09 9.90 18.01
C ALA A 293 -11.19 9.04 19.27
N LYS A 294 -12.30 8.36 19.45
CA LYS A 294 -12.59 7.55 20.65
C LYS A 294 -12.29 6.08 20.44
N LYS A 295 -12.63 5.55 19.24
CA LYS A 295 -12.37 4.15 18.91
C LYS A 295 -10.89 3.91 18.70
N GLU A 296 -10.34 2.87 19.31
CA GLU A 296 -8.94 2.49 19.09
C GLU A 296 -8.66 2.17 17.60
N SER A 297 -9.63 1.54 16.91
CA SER A 297 -9.51 1.24 15.46
C SER A 297 -9.38 2.49 14.59
N SER A 298 -9.88 3.64 15.04
CA SER A 298 -9.75 4.93 14.32
C SER A 298 -8.34 5.52 14.40
N LYS A 299 -7.56 5.09 15.40
CA LYS A 299 -6.22 5.61 15.67
C LYS A 299 -5.11 4.78 15.02
N LEU A 300 -5.46 3.64 14.43
CA LEU A 300 -4.51 2.72 13.81
C LEU A 300 -4.09 3.20 12.42
N LEU A 301 -2.78 3.24 12.15
CA LEU A 301 -2.24 3.35 10.81
C LEU A 301 -1.95 1.93 10.31
N ARG A 302 -2.87 1.39 9.50
CA ARG A 302 -2.69 0.12 8.78
C ARG A 302 -2.23 0.44 7.38
N PHE A 303 -1.28 -0.33 6.86
CA PHE A 303 -0.71 -0.01 5.58
C PHE A 303 -0.37 -1.23 4.72
N HIS A 304 -0.41 -1.00 3.43
CA HIS A 304 0.24 -1.80 2.41
C HIS A 304 1.65 -1.29 2.18
N ALA A 305 2.61 -2.17 1.99
CA ALA A 305 3.94 -1.82 1.53
C ALA A 305 4.20 -2.43 0.14
N GLN A 306 4.90 -1.69 -0.69
CA GLN A 306 5.48 -2.19 -1.93
C GLN A 306 6.97 -1.85 -1.94
N VAL A 307 7.80 -2.77 -2.37
CA VAL A 307 9.23 -2.53 -2.55
C VAL A 307 9.45 -1.48 -3.64
N GLY A 308 10.49 -0.66 -3.50
CA GLY A 308 10.73 0.48 -4.38
C GLY A 308 11.09 0.05 -5.81
N GLY A 309 10.21 0.31 -6.78
CA GLY A 309 10.45 0.01 -8.20
C GLY A 309 11.63 0.80 -8.75
N SER A 310 11.75 2.07 -8.38
CA SER A 310 12.83 2.97 -8.80
C SER A 310 14.23 2.51 -8.36
N THR A 311 14.32 1.56 -7.42
CA THR A 311 15.60 1.01 -6.94
C THR A 311 16.11 -0.16 -7.79
N LEU A 312 15.26 -0.71 -8.64
CA LEU A 312 15.58 -1.89 -9.45
C LEU A 312 16.20 -1.47 -10.78
N THR A 313 17.14 -2.27 -11.25
CA THR A 313 17.94 -1.94 -12.44
C THR A 313 17.71 -2.93 -13.58
N ALA A 314 17.80 -2.45 -14.81
CA ALA A 314 17.76 -3.29 -16.00
C ALA A 314 19.05 -4.11 -16.17
N GLN A 315 20.18 -3.59 -15.68
CA GLN A 315 21.46 -4.28 -15.69
C GLN A 315 21.50 -5.32 -14.57
N GLN A 316 21.91 -6.54 -14.93
CA GLN A 316 21.97 -7.67 -13.98
C GLN A 316 20.65 -7.85 -13.20
N PRO A 317 19.54 -8.10 -13.91
CA PRO A 317 18.21 -8.07 -13.29
C PRO A 317 18.04 -9.12 -12.19
N GLU A 318 18.78 -10.22 -12.21
CA GLU A 318 18.74 -11.25 -11.15
C GLU A 318 19.15 -10.69 -9.77
N ASN A 319 20.03 -9.68 -9.72
CA ASN A 319 20.38 -9.01 -8.47
C ASN A 319 19.20 -8.26 -7.85
N ASN A 320 18.16 -7.96 -8.62
CA ASN A 320 16.92 -7.37 -8.10
C ASN A 320 16.20 -8.32 -7.14
N ILE A 321 16.36 -9.64 -7.26
CA ILE A 321 15.81 -10.61 -6.31
C ILE A 321 16.35 -10.33 -4.89
N VAL A 322 17.65 -10.06 -4.78
CA VAL A 322 18.29 -9.74 -3.49
C VAL A 322 17.81 -8.39 -2.97
N ARG A 323 17.73 -7.35 -3.83
CA ARG A 323 17.21 -6.04 -3.44
C ARG A 323 15.80 -6.14 -2.89
N VAL A 324 14.91 -6.82 -3.63
CA VAL A 324 13.52 -7.05 -3.24
C VAL A 324 13.42 -7.82 -1.93
N ALA A 325 14.26 -8.85 -1.70
CA ALA A 325 14.26 -9.59 -0.45
C ALA A 325 14.60 -8.70 0.75
N VAL A 326 15.66 -7.88 0.66
CA VAL A 326 16.08 -6.96 1.73
C VAL A 326 15.00 -5.91 2.02
N GLN A 327 14.42 -5.30 0.99
CA GLN A 327 13.34 -4.31 1.11
C GLN A 327 12.09 -4.93 1.73
N SER A 328 11.74 -6.16 1.34
CA SER A 328 10.61 -6.90 1.92
C SER A 328 10.81 -7.21 3.39
N MET A 329 12.03 -7.57 3.79
CA MET A 329 12.38 -7.74 5.21
C MET A 329 12.19 -6.45 5.99
N ALA A 330 12.58 -5.29 5.44
CA ALA A 330 12.34 -3.99 6.08
C ALA A 330 10.84 -3.71 6.27
N ALA A 331 10.01 -3.99 5.25
CA ALA A 331 8.56 -3.83 5.34
C ALA A 331 7.93 -4.76 6.41
N VAL A 332 8.38 -6.01 6.50
CA VAL A 332 7.91 -6.98 7.49
C VAL A 332 8.34 -6.55 8.90
N MET A 333 9.62 -6.24 9.12
CA MET A 333 10.08 -5.72 10.42
C MET A 333 9.45 -4.37 10.77
N GLY A 334 9.02 -3.62 9.76
CA GLY A 334 8.23 -2.41 9.90
C GLY A 334 6.77 -2.65 10.28
N GLY A 335 6.26 -3.89 10.20
CA GLY A 335 4.91 -4.27 10.62
C GLY A 335 3.81 -4.00 9.59
N THR A 336 4.06 -4.25 8.31
CA THR A 336 3.06 -4.10 7.22
C THR A 336 1.89 -5.07 7.34
N GLN A 337 0.69 -4.68 6.90
CA GLN A 337 -0.50 -5.54 6.85
C GLN A 337 -0.67 -6.26 5.52
N SER A 338 -0.12 -5.72 4.44
CA SER A 338 -0.03 -6.41 3.15
C SER A 338 1.23 -5.98 2.41
N LEU A 339 1.74 -6.84 1.53
CA LEU A 339 3.00 -6.63 0.85
C LEU A 339 2.89 -7.03 -0.63
N HIS A 340 3.43 -6.17 -1.49
CA HIS A 340 3.79 -6.48 -2.87
C HIS A 340 5.31 -6.49 -3.03
N THR A 341 5.81 -7.50 -3.73
CA THR A 341 7.21 -7.64 -4.12
C THR A 341 7.32 -7.53 -5.64
N ASN A 342 8.12 -6.61 -6.13
CA ASN A 342 8.33 -6.43 -7.57
C ASN A 342 9.03 -7.66 -8.17
N GLY A 343 8.72 -7.95 -9.42
CA GLY A 343 9.48 -8.94 -10.19
C GLY A 343 10.92 -8.47 -10.42
N TYR A 344 11.85 -9.41 -10.57
CA TYR A 344 13.25 -9.05 -10.86
C TYR A 344 13.40 -8.35 -12.23
N ASP A 345 12.41 -8.49 -13.11
CA ASP A 345 12.31 -7.89 -14.43
C ASP A 345 11.57 -6.53 -14.46
N GLU A 346 11.28 -5.95 -13.29
CA GLU A 346 10.51 -4.70 -13.12
C GLU A 346 11.03 -3.54 -13.99
N ALA A 347 12.34 -3.40 -14.10
CA ALA A 347 12.96 -2.35 -14.91
C ALA A 347 12.96 -2.64 -16.42
N LEU A 348 12.48 -3.80 -16.83
CA LEU A 348 12.47 -4.24 -18.24
C LEU A 348 11.06 -4.24 -18.84
N SER A 349 10.07 -4.76 -18.08
CA SER A 349 8.70 -4.95 -18.56
C SER A 349 7.73 -5.26 -17.42
N LEU A 350 6.45 -5.45 -17.75
CA LEU A 350 5.52 -6.13 -16.86
C LEU A 350 6.02 -7.53 -16.52
N PRO A 351 5.80 -8.02 -15.27
CA PRO A 351 6.43 -9.24 -14.80
C PRO A 351 6.00 -10.48 -15.59
N THR A 352 6.99 -11.24 -16.01
CA THR A 352 6.76 -12.59 -16.54
C THR A 352 6.16 -13.50 -15.47
N GLU A 353 5.57 -14.63 -15.86
CA GLU A 353 5.06 -15.62 -14.90
C GLU A 353 6.14 -16.09 -13.94
N ARG A 354 7.35 -16.35 -14.46
CA ARG A 354 8.52 -16.74 -13.65
C ARG A 354 8.89 -15.65 -12.64
N ALA A 355 8.95 -14.39 -13.05
CA ALA A 355 9.28 -13.27 -12.17
C ALA A 355 8.22 -13.08 -11.09
N ALA A 356 6.93 -13.13 -11.45
CA ALA A 356 5.83 -13.02 -10.51
C ALA A 356 5.84 -14.17 -9.48
N ARG A 357 6.17 -15.40 -9.91
CA ARG A 357 6.32 -16.55 -9.02
C ARG A 357 7.48 -16.39 -8.05
N ILE A 358 8.65 -15.96 -8.52
CA ILE A 358 9.84 -15.72 -7.67
C ILE A 358 9.52 -14.60 -6.66
N ALA A 359 8.89 -13.53 -7.09
CA ALA A 359 8.48 -12.42 -6.22
C ALA A 359 7.55 -12.90 -5.08
N LEU A 360 6.54 -13.72 -5.40
CA LEU A 360 5.66 -14.31 -4.39
C LEU A 360 6.42 -15.28 -3.46
N ARG A 361 7.29 -16.13 -4.01
CA ARG A 361 8.13 -17.03 -3.20
C ARG A 361 9.06 -16.28 -2.25
N THR A 362 9.56 -15.11 -2.64
CA THR A 362 10.35 -14.24 -1.76
C THR A 362 9.57 -13.88 -0.50
N GLN A 363 8.30 -13.50 -0.61
CA GLN A 363 7.44 -13.25 0.56
C GLN A 363 7.24 -14.51 1.40
N GLN A 364 7.04 -15.66 0.76
CA GLN A 364 6.82 -16.93 1.46
C GLN A 364 8.07 -17.40 2.21
N ILE A 365 9.28 -17.24 1.64
CA ILE A 365 10.55 -17.52 2.32
C ILE A 365 10.67 -16.65 3.58
N ILE A 366 10.39 -15.35 3.48
CA ILE A 366 10.44 -14.43 4.62
C ILE A 366 9.40 -14.83 5.69
N GLY A 367 8.20 -15.23 5.26
CA GLY A 367 7.10 -15.56 6.16
C GLY A 367 7.23 -16.93 6.86
N TYR A 368 7.84 -17.90 6.20
CA TYR A 368 7.79 -19.29 6.67
C TYR A 368 9.17 -19.91 7.00
N GLU A 369 10.26 -19.33 6.49
CA GLU A 369 11.59 -19.95 6.64
C GLU A 369 12.59 -19.09 7.42
N SER A 370 12.43 -17.75 7.41
CA SER A 370 13.45 -16.82 7.93
C SER A 370 13.39 -16.61 9.44
N GLY A 371 12.30 -16.98 10.10
CA GLY A 371 12.05 -16.68 11.52
C GLY A 371 11.69 -15.21 11.81
N ILE A 372 11.72 -14.30 10.82
CA ILE A 372 11.43 -12.87 11.02
C ILE A 372 9.98 -12.67 11.46
N ALA A 373 9.05 -13.45 10.93
CA ALA A 373 7.64 -13.36 11.28
C ALA A 373 7.31 -13.90 12.69
N ASP A 374 8.23 -14.62 13.31
CA ASP A 374 8.07 -15.26 14.61
C ASP A 374 8.52 -14.38 15.78
N THR A 375 9.21 -13.28 15.50
CA THR A 375 9.90 -12.45 16.52
C THR A 375 9.09 -11.22 16.94
#